data_efe14ebbd6793b1bb1aceb650e19a72c
#
_entry.id   efe14ebbd6793b1bb1aceb650e19a72c
#
_cell.length_a   1.000
_cell.length_b   1.000
_cell.length_c   1.000
_cell.angle_alpha   90.00
_cell.angle_beta   90.00
_cell.angle_gamma   90.00
#
_symmetry.space_group_name_H-M   'P 1'
#
loop_
_entity.id
_entity.type
_entity.pdbx_description
1 polymer ?
#
loop_
_entity_poly.entity_id
_entity_poly.type
_entity_poly.pdbx_seq_one_letter_code
_entity_poly.pdbx_strand_id
1 'polypeptide(L)'
;LLLEDVKHEQLLMLTFSRAAATEFKQRLMQLIGNAAHFVEIKTFHSYCFDLLGRVGNLDEAGDVVKQAAEMINNGEVEPNRISKTVLVIDEAQDMSKDDYALVTALMKANEEMRVIAVGDDDQNIYEFRGSNSQYLYELTQTEHSRFIEMTENYRSLRHLSLIHI
;
A
#
# COMPACT_ATOMS: atom_id res chain seq x y z
N LEU A 1 11.45 6.80 -10.19
CA LEU A 1 10.54 7.50 -9.25
C LEU A 1 11.25 8.49 -8.34
N LEU A 2 12.50 8.24 -7.97
CA LEU A 2 13.33 9.18 -7.17
C LEU A 2 14.00 10.27 -8.03
N LEU A 3 13.89 10.18 -9.34
CA LEU A 3 14.46 11.16 -10.28
C LEU A 3 13.49 12.32 -10.59
N GLU A 4 12.24 12.20 -10.18
CA GLU A 4 11.25 13.25 -10.34
C GLU A 4 10.97 13.82 -8.96
N ASP A 5 11.50 14.93 -8.58
CA ASP A 5 11.21 15.84 -7.44
C ASP A 5 10.24 15.40 -6.32
N VAL A 6 10.05 14.08 -6.10
CA VAL A 6 9.22 13.54 -5.02
C VAL A 6 10.04 13.54 -3.73
N LYS A 7 9.60 14.31 -2.75
CA LYS A 7 10.20 14.27 -1.41
C LYS A 7 9.95 12.92 -0.75
N HIS A 8 10.94 12.38 -0.07
CA HIS A 8 10.84 11.09 0.62
C HIS A 8 9.67 11.02 1.61
N GLU A 9 9.34 12.12 2.25
CA GLU A 9 8.22 12.24 3.21
C GLU A 9 6.84 12.08 2.55
N GLN A 10 6.75 12.26 1.24
CA GLN A 10 5.53 12.10 0.46
C GLN A 10 5.30 10.68 -0.05
N LEU A 11 6.23 9.78 0.25
CA LEU A 11 6.15 8.37 -0.11
C LEU A 11 5.71 7.55 1.08
N LEU A 12 4.59 6.85 0.94
CA LEU A 12 4.06 5.91 1.93
C LEU A 12 4.13 4.50 1.35
N MET A 13 4.67 3.57 2.12
CA MET A 13 4.61 2.15 1.82
C MET A 13 3.81 1.41 2.88
N LEU A 14 2.84 0.63 2.44
CA LEU A 14 2.01 -0.21 3.28
C LEU A 14 2.25 -1.69 3.00
N THR A 15 2.42 -2.47 4.05
CA THR A 15 2.59 -3.91 4.03
C THR A 15 1.59 -4.59 4.96
N PHE A 16 1.54 -5.93 4.93
CA PHE A 16 0.65 -6.70 5.81
C PHE A 16 1.37 -7.31 7.01
N SER A 17 2.70 -7.27 7.06
CA SER A 17 3.47 -7.80 8.17
C SER A 17 4.62 -6.88 8.59
N ARG A 18 4.96 -6.92 9.89
CA ARG A 18 6.11 -6.19 10.42
C ARG A 18 7.43 -6.69 9.83
N ALA A 19 7.52 -7.99 9.58
CA ALA A 19 8.70 -8.60 8.97
C ALA A 19 8.92 -8.04 7.55
N ALA A 20 7.88 -7.94 6.72
CA ALA A 20 7.96 -7.35 5.41
C ALA A 20 8.35 -5.87 5.45
N ALA A 21 7.79 -5.10 6.38
CA ALA A 21 8.15 -3.70 6.57
C ALA A 21 9.63 -3.52 6.93
N THR A 22 10.13 -4.34 7.84
CA THR A 22 11.54 -4.31 8.27
C THR A 22 12.48 -4.69 7.12
N GLU A 23 12.18 -5.75 6.41
CA GLU A 23 12.98 -6.21 5.26
C GLU A 23 13.05 -5.16 4.17
N PHE A 24 11.92 -4.56 3.83
CA PHE A 24 11.87 -3.50 2.82
C PHE A 24 12.69 -2.29 3.25
N LYS A 25 12.56 -1.86 4.50
CA LYS A 25 13.34 -0.74 5.04
C LYS A 25 14.84 -1.00 4.95
N GLN A 26 15.29 -2.20 5.30
CA GLN A 26 16.70 -2.58 5.20
C GLN A 26 17.20 -2.54 3.77
N ARG A 27 16.44 -3.05 2.82
CA ARG A 27 16.80 -2.98 1.39
C ARG A 27 16.83 -1.56 0.88
N LEU A 28 15.86 -0.75 1.26
CA LEU A 28 15.81 0.65 0.87
C LEU A 28 17.03 1.42 1.42
N MET A 29 17.42 1.14 2.66
CA MET A 29 18.65 1.72 3.25
C MET A 29 19.91 1.34 2.47
N GLN A 30 19.99 0.13 1.95
CA GLN A 30 21.11 -0.30 1.10
C GLN A 30 21.15 0.45 -0.24
N LEU A 31 19.98 0.82 -0.77
CA LEU A 31 19.86 1.48 -2.07
C LEU A 31 20.06 2.99 -2.01
N ILE A 32 19.47 3.65 -1.02
CA ILE A 32 19.44 5.12 -0.93
C ILE A 32 20.07 5.68 0.37
N GLY A 33 20.58 4.81 1.23
CA GLY A 33 21.23 5.24 2.48
C GLY A 33 20.28 5.88 3.47
N ASN A 34 20.74 6.94 4.14
CA ASN A 34 19.99 7.62 5.20
C ASN A 34 18.66 8.22 4.76
N ALA A 35 18.47 8.51 3.47
CA ALA A 35 17.22 8.99 2.93
C ALA A 35 16.05 8.01 3.17
N ALA A 36 16.33 6.72 3.33
CA ALA A 36 15.34 5.70 3.65
C ALA A 36 14.63 5.94 5.00
N HIS A 37 15.26 6.64 5.95
CA HIS A 37 14.64 6.97 7.23
C HIS A 37 13.46 7.94 7.09
N PHE A 38 13.39 8.71 6.04
CA PHE A 38 12.32 9.67 5.77
C PHE A 38 11.14 9.05 5.02
N VAL A 39 11.28 7.84 4.49
CA VAL A 39 10.18 7.11 3.86
C VAL A 39 9.33 6.46 4.95
N GLU A 40 8.04 6.71 4.91
CA GLU A 40 7.09 6.10 5.83
C GLU A 40 6.77 4.68 5.39
N ILE A 41 7.24 3.70 6.16
CA ILE A 41 7.03 2.27 5.90
C ILE A 41 6.32 1.68 7.11
N LYS A 42 5.07 1.26 6.92
CA LYS A 42 4.20 0.76 8.00
C LYS A 42 3.36 -0.41 7.52
N THR A 43 2.87 -1.19 8.47
CA THR A 43 1.76 -2.09 8.19
C THR A 43 0.46 -1.31 8.07
N PHE A 44 -0.54 -1.85 7.38
CA PHE A 44 -1.88 -1.25 7.30
C PHE A 44 -2.45 -0.94 8.68
N HIS A 45 -2.34 -1.88 9.62
CA HIS A 45 -2.81 -1.68 10.99
C HIS A 45 -2.05 -0.57 11.71
N SER A 46 -0.72 -0.57 11.65
CA SER A 46 0.11 0.44 12.30
C SER A 46 -0.19 1.85 11.79
N TYR A 47 -0.35 2.00 10.48
CA TYR A 47 -0.72 3.26 9.86
C TYR A 47 -2.09 3.76 10.36
N CYS A 48 -3.07 2.86 10.42
CA CYS A 48 -4.42 3.21 10.86
C CYS A 48 -4.47 3.52 12.36
N PHE A 49 -3.73 2.80 13.20
CA PHE A 49 -3.62 3.13 14.63
C PHE A 49 -3.06 4.53 14.84
N ASP A 50 -2.03 4.89 14.08
CA ASP A 50 -1.46 6.24 14.17
C ASP A 50 -2.47 7.32 13.74
N LEU A 51 -3.22 7.08 12.67
CA LEU A 51 -4.27 8.02 12.23
C LEU A 51 -5.37 8.21 13.27
N LEU A 52 -5.75 7.13 13.95
CA LEU A 52 -6.79 7.17 14.98
C LEU A 52 -6.29 7.69 16.33
N GLY A 53 -4.97 7.92 16.48
CA GLY A 53 -4.36 8.35 17.73
C GLY A 53 -4.45 7.29 18.83
N ARG A 54 -4.58 6.01 18.48
CA ARG A 54 -4.69 4.89 19.41
C ARG A 54 -3.36 4.18 19.55
N VAL A 55 -3.00 3.84 20.79
CA VAL A 55 -1.92 2.88 21.07
C VAL A 55 -2.56 1.49 20.99
N GLY A 56 -2.11 0.69 20.02
CA GLY A 56 -2.81 -0.56 19.68
C GLY A 56 -2.90 -1.57 20.80
N ASN A 57 -4.13 -1.95 21.14
CA ASN A 57 -4.45 -3.25 21.69
C ASN A 57 -4.78 -4.18 20.53
N LEU A 58 -4.11 -5.32 20.45
CA LEU A 58 -4.31 -6.33 19.40
C LEU A 58 -5.76 -6.86 19.35
N ASP A 59 -6.51 -6.74 20.42
CA ASP A 59 -7.90 -7.21 20.52
C ASP A 59 -8.89 -6.31 19.75
N GLU A 60 -8.52 -5.07 19.46
CA GLU A 60 -9.33 -4.13 18.67
C GLU A 60 -8.87 -4.00 17.21
N ALA A 61 -7.92 -4.82 16.78
CA ALA A 61 -7.28 -4.70 15.46
C ALA A 61 -8.24 -4.97 14.29
N GLY A 62 -9.34 -5.68 14.51
CA GLY A 62 -10.26 -6.09 13.46
C GLY A 62 -10.93 -4.93 12.70
N ASP A 63 -11.21 -3.82 13.38
CA ASP A 63 -11.98 -2.71 12.80
C ASP A 63 -11.18 -1.42 12.56
N VAL A 64 -9.90 -1.39 12.94
CA VAL A 64 -9.10 -0.16 12.87
C VAL A 64 -8.93 0.37 11.45
N VAL A 65 -8.74 -0.52 10.49
CA VAL A 65 -8.56 -0.15 9.07
C VAL A 65 -9.87 0.41 8.51
N LYS A 66 -10.99 -0.24 8.81
CA LYS A 66 -12.31 0.23 8.40
C LYS A 66 -12.63 1.61 9.00
N GLN A 67 -12.39 1.79 10.30
CA GLN A 67 -12.60 3.07 10.98
C GLN A 67 -11.73 4.18 10.38
N ALA A 68 -10.47 3.90 10.08
CA ALA A 68 -9.58 4.87 9.44
C ALA A 68 -10.08 5.27 8.06
N ALA A 69 -10.53 4.33 7.24
CA ALA A 69 -11.11 4.60 5.93
C ALA A 69 -12.36 5.48 6.03
N GLU A 70 -13.25 5.19 6.97
CA GLU A 70 -14.45 5.99 7.22
C GLU A 70 -14.11 7.42 7.66
N MET A 71 -13.15 7.59 8.56
CA MET A 71 -12.71 8.92 9.01
C MET A 71 -12.11 9.74 7.88
N ILE A 72 -11.31 9.13 7.02
CA ILE A 72 -10.74 9.82 5.85
C ILE A 72 -11.87 10.25 4.90
N ASN A 73 -12.81 9.37 4.60
CA ASN A 73 -13.95 9.68 3.72
C ASN A 73 -14.85 10.78 4.28
N ASN A 74 -14.98 10.86 5.59
CA ASN A 74 -15.79 11.88 6.28
C ASN A 74 -15.06 13.23 6.46
N GLY A 75 -13.78 13.31 6.07
CA GLY A 75 -12.98 14.52 6.25
C GLY A 75 -12.57 14.78 7.71
N GLU A 76 -12.57 13.76 8.56
CA GLU A 76 -12.24 13.86 9.98
C GLU A 76 -10.72 13.79 10.27
N VAL A 77 -9.92 13.47 9.25
CA VAL A 77 -8.46 13.43 9.34
C VAL A 77 -7.88 14.70 8.74
N GLU A 78 -6.94 15.32 9.43
CA GLU A 78 -6.24 16.49 8.92
C GLU A 78 -5.52 16.18 7.60
N PRO A 79 -5.70 16.98 6.53
CA PRO A 79 -5.14 16.69 5.21
C PRO A 79 -3.62 16.48 5.20
N ASN A 80 -2.87 17.20 6.03
CA ASN A 80 -1.42 17.06 6.12
C ASN A 80 -0.95 15.70 6.64
N ARG A 81 -1.80 14.96 7.35
CA ARG A 81 -1.48 13.63 7.88
C ARG A 81 -1.60 12.53 6.82
N ILE A 82 -2.40 12.76 5.80
CA ILE A 82 -2.69 11.78 4.74
C ILE A 82 -2.24 12.25 3.35
N SER A 83 -1.66 13.44 3.24
CA SER A 83 -1.16 13.98 1.97
C SER A 83 0.09 13.21 1.55
N LYS A 84 -0.04 12.42 0.48
CA LYS A 84 1.02 11.61 -0.11
C LYS A 84 1.00 11.74 -1.62
N THR A 85 2.17 11.68 -2.23
CA THR A 85 2.33 11.72 -3.69
C THR A 85 2.41 10.32 -4.28
N VAL A 86 2.98 9.37 -3.53
CA VAL A 86 3.14 7.99 -3.95
C VAL A 86 2.76 7.05 -2.80
N LEU A 87 1.90 6.10 -3.09
CA LEU A 87 1.55 4.98 -2.22
C LEU A 87 2.05 3.69 -2.85
N VAL A 88 2.88 2.96 -2.12
CA VAL A 88 3.34 1.61 -2.50
C VAL A 88 2.66 0.59 -1.61
N ILE A 89 2.06 -0.40 -2.21
CA ILE A 89 1.42 -1.53 -1.52
C ILE A 89 2.20 -2.79 -1.86
N ASP A 90 2.83 -3.39 -0.86
CA ASP A 90 3.51 -4.67 -1.00
C ASP A 90 2.56 -5.81 -0.66
N GLU A 91 2.76 -6.98 -1.30
CA GLU A 91 1.89 -8.14 -1.11
C GLU A 91 0.40 -7.83 -1.38
N ALA A 92 0.12 -7.05 -2.41
CA ALA A 92 -1.22 -6.51 -2.68
C ALA A 92 -2.29 -7.60 -2.95
N GLN A 93 -1.88 -8.83 -3.26
CA GLN A 93 -2.79 -9.97 -3.37
C GLN A 93 -3.47 -10.33 -2.03
N ASP A 94 -2.87 -9.95 -0.89
CA ASP A 94 -3.40 -10.23 0.45
C ASP A 94 -4.38 -9.16 0.95
N MET A 95 -4.66 -8.15 0.13
CA MET A 95 -5.53 -7.03 0.48
C MET A 95 -6.96 -7.48 0.75
N SER A 96 -7.47 -7.14 1.93
CA SER A 96 -8.85 -7.37 2.32
C SER A 96 -9.78 -6.26 1.80
N LYS A 97 -11.08 -6.43 2.00
CA LYS A 97 -12.08 -5.40 1.70
C LYS A 97 -11.80 -4.09 2.44
N ASP A 98 -11.44 -4.17 3.71
CA ASP A 98 -11.16 -2.97 4.53
C ASP A 98 -9.85 -2.29 4.11
N ASP A 99 -8.82 -3.07 3.75
CA ASP A 99 -7.58 -2.54 3.21
C ASP A 99 -7.82 -1.80 1.88
N TYR A 100 -8.62 -2.38 1.01
CA TYR A 100 -9.03 -1.75 -0.25
C TYR A 100 -9.82 -0.46 -0.01
N ALA A 101 -10.72 -0.45 0.98
CA ALA A 101 -11.46 0.76 1.35
C ALA A 101 -10.53 1.86 1.84
N LEU A 102 -9.48 1.53 2.61
CA LEU A 102 -8.46 2.49 3.02
C LEU A 102 -7.69 3.06 1.81
N VAL A 103 -7.25 2.22 0.90
CA VAL A 103 -6.54 2.64 -0.31
C VAL A 103 -7.41 3.57 -1.15
N THR A 104 -8.67 3.23 -1.38
CA THR A 104 -9.60 4.08 -2.13
C THR A 104 -9.88 5.40 -1.42
N ALA A 105 -9.97 5.42 -0.09
CA ALA A 105 -10.13 6.64 0.70
C ALA A 105 -8.91 7.57 0.54
N LEU A 106 -7.70 7.01 0.60
CA LEU A 106 -6.46 7.77 0.37
C LEU A 106 -6.38 8.31 -1.07
N MET A 107 -6.79 7.53 -2.05
CA MET A 107 -6.82 7.96 -3.46
C MET A 107 -7.80 9.11 -3.68
N LYS A 108 -8.97 9.07 -3.06
CA LYS A 108 -9.95 10.17 -3.13
C LYS A 108 -9.47 11.44 -2.45
N ALA A 109 -8.73 11.30 -1.34
CA ALA A 109 -8.16 12.44 -0.63
C ALA A 109 -6.93 13.04 -1.34
N ASN A 110 -6.28 12.28 -2.22
CA ASN A 110 -5.08 12.68 -2.96
C ASN A 110 -5.26 12.38 -4.45
N GLU A 111 -5.94 13.24 -5.17
CA GLU A 111 -6.31 13.02 -6.58
C GLU A 111 -5.12 12.75 -7.51
N GLU A 112 -3.96 13.34 -7.23
CA GLU A 112 -2.74 13.17 -8.02
C GLU A 112 -1.81 12.07 -7.48
N MET A 113 -2.21 11.37 -6.42
CA MET A 113 -1.39 10.31 -5.84
C MET A 113 -1.25 9.13 -6.80
N ARG A 114 -0.02 8.69 -6.99
CA ARG A 114 0.29 7.47 -7.75
C ARG A 114 0.27 6.28 -6.80
N VAL A 115 -0.40 5.21 -7.19
CA VAL A 115 -0.44 3.96 -6.45
C VAL A 115 0.34 2.90 -7.21
N ILE A 116 1.29 2.29 -6.54
CA ILE A 116 2.09 1.17 -7.06
C ILE A 116 1.78 -0.04 -6.20
N ALA A 117 1.05 -0.98 -6.75
CA ALA A 117 0.73 -2.23 -6.07
C ALA A 117 1.65 -3.34 -6.60
N VAL A 118 2.36 -3.98 -5.71
CA VAL A 118 3.24 -5.12 -6.00
C VAL A 118 2.63 -6.35 -5.37
N GLY A 119 2.44 -7.38 -6.17
CA GLY A 119 1.86 -8.63 -5.72
C GLY A 119 2.44 -9.82 -6.46
N ASP A 120 2.29 -10.99 -5.85
CA ASP A 120 2.68 -12.26 -6.43
C ASP A 120 1.48 -12.87 -7.16
N ASP A 121 1.67 -13.22 -8.42
CA ASP A 121 0.67 -13.80 -9.29
C ASP A 121 0.87 -15.33 -9.47
N ASP A 122 1.25 -16.02 -8.41
CA ASP A 122 1.28 -17.50 -8.41
C ASP A 122 -0.12 -18.11 -8.64
N GLN A 123 -1.14 -17.29 -8.56
CA GLN A 123 -2.52 -17.65 -8.82
C GLN A 123 -3.03 -16.76 -9.96
N ASN A 124 -3.28 -17.38 -11.08
CA ASN A 124 -3.79 -16.78 -12.31
C ASN A 124 -4.81 -15.66 -12.04
N ILE A 125 -4.50 -14.42 -12.40
CA ILE A 125 -5.37 -13.23 -12.23
C ILE A 125 -6.78 -13.48 -12.82
N TYR A 126 -6.92 -14.45 -13.68
CA TYR A 126 -8.19 -14.80 -14.34
C TYR A 126 -9.08 -15.77 -13.56
N GLU A 127 -8.61 -16.37 -12.47
CA GLU A 127 -9.38 -17.35 -11.68
C GLU A 127 -10.01 -16.79 -10.39
N PHE A 128 -9.94 -15.49 -10.14
CA PHE A 128 -10.23 -14.86 -8.85
C PHE A 128 -11.68 -14.49 -8.59
N ARG A 129 -12.60 -15.34 -8.85
CA ARG A 129 -13.93 -15.16 -8.27
C ARG A 129 -13.96 -15.76 -6.86
N GLY A 130 -13.61 -14.96 -5.86
CA GLY A 130 -13.79 -15.31 -4.46
C GLY A 130 -12.54 -15.45 -3.59
N SER A 131 -11.35 -15.12 -4.11
CA SER A 131 -10.11 -15.07 -3.32
C SER A 131 -9.77 -13.66 -2.85
N ASN A 132 -8.83 -13.53 -1.90
CA ASN A 132 -8.33 -12.25 -1.38
C ASN A 132 -7.74 -11.32 -2.46
N SER A 133 -7.41 -11.84 -3.64
CA SER A 133 -6.86 -11.08 -4.77
C SER A 133 -7.90 -10.30 -5.58
N GLN A 134 -9.18 -10.39 -5.23
CA GLN A 134 -10.24 -9.64 -5.90
C GLN A 134 -9.95 -8.14 -5.92
N TYR A 135 -9.47 -7.58 -4.83
CA TYR A 135 -9.22 -6.15 -4.70
C TYR A 135 -8.00 -5.68 -5.49
N LEU A 136 -6.99 -6.53 -5.62
CA LEU A 136 -5.88 -6.28 -6.54
C LEU A 136 -6.40 -6.18 -8.00
N TYR A 137 -7.26 -7.10 -8.39
CA TYR A 137 -7.90 -7.07 -9.70
C TYR A 137 -8.75 -5.80 -9.92
N GLU A 138 -9.51 -5.37 -8.93
CA GLU A 138 -10.31 -4.15 -9.00
C GLU A 138 -9.43 -2.90 -9.20
N LEU A 139 -8.24 -2.85 -8.59
CA LEU A 139 -7.27 -1.78 -8.84
C LEU A 139 -6.80 -1.77 -10.31
N THR A 140 -6.72 -2.92 -10.98
CA THR A 140 -6.33 -2.99 -12.41
C THR A 140 -7.40 -2.44 -13.35
N GLN A 141 -8.65 -2.37 -12.91
CA GLN A 141 -9.79 -1.93 -13.71
C GLN A 141 -10.04 -0.42 -13.69
N THR A 142 -9.24 0.34 -12.97
CA THR A 142 -9.34 1.80 -12.98
C THR A 142 -8.89 2.38 -14.32
N GLU A 143 -9.51 3.47 -14.78
CA GLU A 143 -9.32 4.03 -16.14
C GLU A 143 -7.86 4.40 -16.46
N HIS A 144 -7.03 4.65 -15.46
CA HIS A 144 -5.64 5.07 -15.61
C HIS A 144 -4.62 4.04 -15.15
N SER A 145 -5.05 2.80 -14.91
CA SER A 145 -4.14 1.75 -14.46
C SER A 145 -3.28 1.20 -15.59
N ARG A 146 -2.01 0.96 -15.29
CA ARG A 146 -1.09 0.21 -16.16
C ARG A 146 -0.66 -1.04 -15.44
N PHE A 147 -0.88 -2.16 -16.07
CA PHE A 147 -0.40 -3.46 -15.60
C PHE A 147 0.96 -3.75 -16.23
N ILE A 148 1.94 -4.04 -15.40
CA ILE A 148 3.28 -4.47 -15.82
C ILE A 148 3.54 -5.81 -15.17
N GLU A 149 3.64 -6.85 -15.99
CA GLU A 149 4.05 -8.18 -15.53
C GLU A 149 5.57 -8.27 -15.53
N MET A 150 6.14 -8.57 -14.36
CA MET A 150 7.57 -8.83 -14.23
C MET A 150 7.79 -10.33 -14.26
N THR A 151 8.29 -10.84 -15.38
CA THR A 151 8.48 -12.27 -15.61
C THR A 151 9.78 -12.84 -15.03
N GLU A 152 10.71 -12.00 -14.60
CA GLU A 152 11.97 -12.40 -14.01
C GLU A 152 12.09 -11.91 -12.57
N ASN A 153 12.00 -12.84 -11.64
CA ASN A 153 12.32 -12.61 -10.25
C ASN A 153 13.55 -13.43 -9.86
N TYR A 154 14.66 -12.76 -9.55
CA TYR A 154 15.92 -13.40 -9.14
C TYR A 154 15.84 -14.16 -7.81
N ARG A 155 14.75 -14.09 -7.07
CA ARG A 155 14.59 -14.70 -5.74
C ARG A 155 13.66 -15.89 -5.68
N SER A 156 12.73 -15.98 -6.57
CA SER A 156 11.80 -17.09 -6.71
C SER A 156 11.32 -17.14 -8.15
N LEU A 157 10.88 -18.30 -8.60
CA LEU A 157 10.24 -18.50 -9.91
C LEU A 157 8.82 -17.88 -9.94
N ARG A 158 8.51 -16.92 -9.08
CA ARG A 158 7.21 -16.30 -8.94
C ARG A 158 7.10 -15.07 -9.85
N HIS A 159 5.97 -14.94 -10.47
CA HIS A 159 5.63 -13.75 -11.25
C HIS A 159 5.23 -12.60 -10.33
N LEU A 160 5.89 -11.45 -10.46
CA LEU A 160 5.51 -10.22 -9.77
C LEU A 160 4.69 -9.35 -10.71
N SER A 161 3.53 -8.96 -10.26
CA SER A 161 2.67 -8.01 -10.97
C SER A 161 2.81 -6.63 -10.35
N LEU A 162 3.19 -5.67 -11.16
CA LEU A 162 3.26 -4.26 -10.78
C LEU A 162 2.08 -3.52 -11.41
N ILE A 163 1.27 -2.90 -10.58
CA ILE A 163 0.17 -2.05 -11.02
C ILE A 163 0.51 -0.61 -10.72
N HIS A 164 0.54 0.21 -11.74
CA HIS A 164 0.71 1.65 -11.64
C HIS A 164 -0.60 2.33 -12.02
N ILE A 165 -1.12 3.07 -11.10
CA ILE A 165 -2.36 3.84 -11.27
C ILE A 165 -2.02 5.33 -11.30
#